data_da29569ac263cdd5315b2bfe1ff468cf
#
_entry.id   da29569ac263cdd5315b2bfe1ff468cf
#
_cell.length_a   1.000
_cell.length_b   1.000
_cell.length_c   1.000
_cell.angle_alpha   90.00
_cell.angle_beta   90.00
_cell.angle_gamma   90.00
#
_symmetry.space_group_name_H-M   'P 1'
#
loop_
_entity.id
_entity.type
_entity.pdbx_description
1 polymer ?
#
loop_
_entity_poly.entity_id
_entity_poly.type
_entity_poly.pdbx_seq_one_letter_code
_entity_poly.pdbx_strand_id
1 'polypeptide(L)'
;MSDNENDYDVNPYTFSLITQGRHKFYSLTLYSDVLADTCFVTTRYDDPLEGFQRRLDEKRAQEIADYIDNGFGTIPNAVVLSAQPEAELTVKKGGRALTIKMHPKAFLVLDGQHRVWGYKLAKSKLRVPVVIYTGLTKAEETRLFIDINTKQRPVPNELLLDIKQLAELEGDIESLLRDLFNQFQKDKFSVLSGLLSPNEKIKGKISRTTFNTSFSNIIGVLG
;
A
#
# COMPACT_ATOMS: atom_id res chain seq x y z
N MET A 1 -33.71 6.24 18.56
CA MET A 1 -32.49 6.16 17.73
C MET A 1 -31.35 6.02 18.72
N SER A 2 -30.88 4.82 18.91
CA SER A 2 -29.79 4.49 19.83
C SER A 2 -28.50 4.64 19.06
N ASP A 3 -27.76 5.73 19.30
CA ASP A 3 -26.39 5.87 18.84
C ASP A 3 -25.56 4.75 19.49
N ASN A 4 -25.01 3.89 18.65
CA ASN A 4 -24.16 2.78 19.07
C ASN A 4 -22.87 3.37 19.69
N GLU A 5 -22.78 3.40 21.01
CA GLU A 5 -21.57 3.75 21.78
C GLU A 5 -20.36 2.80 21.53
N ASN A 6 -20.49 1.77 20.67
CA ASN A 6 -19.50 0.73 20.45
C ASN A 6 -18.56 0.95 19.24
N ASP A 7 -18.59 2.12 18.62
CA ASP A 7 -17.86 2.38 17.36
C ASP A 7 -16.45 2.99 17.55
N TYR A 8 -16.05 3.26 18.81
CA TYR A 8 -14.73 3.80 19.13
C TYR A 8 -13.97 2.85 20.05
N ASP A 9 -12.67 2.67 19.76
CA ASP A 9 -11.78 2.08 20.74
C ASP A 9 -11.61 3.09 21.89
N VAL A 10 -12.27 2.81 23.00
CA VAL A 10 -12.38 3.69 24.16
C VAL A 10 -11.03 3.89 24.88
N ASN A 11 -10.02 3.05 24.57
CA ASN A 11 -8.71 3.13 25.19
C ASN A 11 -7.80 4.09 24.41
N PRO A 12 -7.41 5.22 25.03
CA PRO A 12 -6.49 6.15 24.37
C PRO A 12 -5.08 5.51 24.27
N TYR A 13 -4.52 5.56 23.08
CA TYR A 13 -3.17 5.09 22.81
C TYR A 13 -2.15 6.18 23.05
N THR A 14 -1.16 5.93 23.90
CA THR A 14 0.00 6.82 24.03
C THR A 14 0.88 6.72 22.79
N PHE A 15 1.42 7.84 22.35
CA PHE A 15 2.25 7.93 21.15
C PHE A 15 3.44 8.85 21.32
N SER A 16 4.42 8.69 20.44
CA SER A 16 5.46 9.68 20.16
C SER A 16 5.20 10.33 18.81
N LEU A 17 5.14 11.67 18.79
CA LEU A 17 5.09 12.42 17.52
C LEU A 17 6.51 12.55 16.98
N ILE A 18 6.74 12.07 15.78
CA ILE A 18 8.03 12.10 15.11
C ILE A 18 7.93 12.98 13.86
N THR A 19 8.95 13.79 13.64
CA THR A 19 9.10 14.63 12.44
C THR A 19 10.34 14.20 11.69
N GLN A 20 10.17 13.83 10.41
CA GLN A 20 11.28 13.51 9.51
C GLN A 20 11.06 14.25 8.18
N GLY A 21 11.96 15.18 7.87
CA GLY A 21 11.78 16.07 6.74
C GLY A 21 10.48 16.87 6.88
N ARG A 22 9.61 16.78 5.87
CA ARG A 22 8.30 17.43 5.86
C ARG A 22 7.19 16.57 6.49
N HIS A 23 7.46 15.30 6.78
CA HIS A 23 6.45 14.36 7.27
C HIS A 23 6.41 14.32 8.80
N LYS A 24 5.19 14.29 9.32
CA LYS A 24 4.89 14.03 10.72
C LYS A 24 4.11 12.73 10.82
N PHE A 25 4.45 11.91 11.79
CA PHE A 25 3.77 10.65 12.03
C PHE A 25 3.78 10.28 13.50
N TYR A 26 2.83 9.45 13.89
CA TYR A 26 2.70 8.92 15.23
C TYR A 26 3.36 7.54 15.31
N SER A 27 4.20 7.33 16.33
CA SER A 27 4.75 6.01 16.67
C SER A 27 4.11 5.53 17.96
N LEU A 28 3.48 4.37 17.91
CA LEU A 28 2.74 3.77 19.03
C LEU A 28 2.65 2.26 18.93
N THR A 29 1.95 1.63 19.87
CA THR A 29 1.61 0.20 19.77
C THR A 29 0.11 0.02 19.73
N LEU A 30 -0.36 -0.82 18.80
CA LEU A 30 -1.75 -1.29 18.72
C LEU A 30 -1.82 -2.79 19.02
N TYR A 31 -2.97 -3.28 19.40
CA TYR A 31 -3.21 -4.71 19.43
C TYR A 31 -3.40 -5.26 18.02
N SER A 32 -2.98 -6.51 17.81
CA SER A 32 -3.05 -7.17 16.50
C SER A 32 -4.48 -7.34 15.98
N ASP A 33 -5.46 -7.52 16.85
CA ASP A 33 -6.88 -7.56 16.50
C ASP A 33 -7.39 -6.19 16.01
N VAL A 34 -7.00 -5.09 16.66
CA VAL A 34 -7.31 -3.74 16.18
C VAL A 34 -6.80 -3.54 14.75
N LEU A 35 -5.55 -3.98 14.47
CA LEU A 35 -5.00 -3.92 13.11
C LEU A 35 -5.77 -4.80 12.12
N ALA A 36 -6.15 -6.02 12.55
CA ALA A 36 -6.92 -6.94 11.73
C ALA A 36 -8.30 -6.39 11.33
N ASP A 37 -8.94 -5.62 12.23
CA ASP A 37 -10.28 -5.09 12.03
C ASP A 37 -10.31 -3.72 11.33
N THR A 38 -9.21 -2.96 11.41
CA THR A 38 -9.18 -1.56 10.93
C THR A 38 -8.30 -1.33 9.71
N CYS A 39 -7.43 -2.29 9.36
CA CYS A 39 -6.51 -2.13 8.25
C CYS A 39 -7.03 -2.73 6.95
N PHE A 40 -6.75 -2.06 5.86
CA PHE A 40 -7.04 -2.53 4.50
C PHE A 40 -5.87 -2.31 3.56
N VAL A 41 -5.93 -2.98 2.44
CA VAL A 41 -5.02 -2.83 1.30
C VAL A 41 -5.84 -2.51 0.06
N THR A 42 -5.28 -1.77 -0.89
CA THR A 42 -5.91 -1.50 -2.18
C THR A 42 -5.04 -2.12 -3.26
N THR A 43 -5.42 -3.30 -3.74
CA THR A 43 -4.71 -3.95 -4.84
C THR A 43 -5.20 -3.46 -6.19
N ARG A 44 -4.40 -3.61 -7.24
CA ARG A 44 -4.82 -3.30 -8.60
C ARG A 44 -5.97 -4.17 -9.13
N TYR A 45 -6.19 -5.31 -8.53
CA TYR A 45 -7.33 -6.17 -8.87
C TYR A 45 -8.62 -5.62 -8.29
N ASP A 46 -8.55 -5.01 -7.10
CA ASP A 46 -9.69 -4.41 -6.42
C ASP A 46 -10.00 -3.03 -7.00
N ASP A 47 -8.96 -2.27 -7.33
CA ASP A 47 -9.04 -0.95 -7.94
C ASP A 47 -7.97 -0.80 -9.04
N PRO A 48 -8.32 -1.01 -10.32
CA PRO A 48 -7.39 -0.91 -11.43
C PRO A 48 -6.80 0.50 -11.66
N LEU A 49 -7.47 1.54 -11.16
CA LEU A 49 -7.06 2.93 -11.34
C LEU A 49 -6.18 3.43 -10.20
N GLU A 50 -6.52 3.07 -8.96
CA GLU A 50 -5.87 3.62 -7.77
C GLU A 50 -5.11 2.57 -6.94
N GLY A 51 -5.33 1.29 -7.19
CA GLY A 51 -4.67 0.21 -6.45
C GLY A 51 -3.19 0.11 -6.83
N PHE A 52 -2.31 0.13 -5.85
CA PHE A 52 -0.85 0.05 -6.05
C PHE A 52 -0.19 -1.11 -5.28
N GLN A 53 -0.95 -1.85 -4.49
CA GLN A 53 -0.41 -2.93 -3.66
C GLN A 53 -0.43 -4.28 -4.38
N ARG A 54 0.45 -5.17 -3.93
CA ARG A 54 0.52 -6.53 -4.48
C ARG A 54 -0.64 -7.38 -3.96
N ARG A 55 -1.02 -8.38 -4.74
CA ARG A 55 -1.91 -9.44 -4.25
C ARG A 55 -1.31 -10.09 -3.00
N LEU A 56 -2.18 -10.39 -2.06
CA LEU A 56 -1.81 -11.08 -0.84
C LEU A 56 -1.23 -12.47 -1.16
N ASP A 57 -0.12 -12.81 -0.56
CA ASP A 57 0.41 -14.17 -0.48
C ASP A 57 -0.16 -14.83 0.77
N GLU A 58 -1.22 -15.60 0.58
CA GLU A 58 -1.94 -16.28 1.66
C GLU A 58 -1.05 -17.28 2.42
N LYS A 59 -0.15 -17.97 1.71
CA LYS A 59 0.80 -18.89 2.33
C LYS A 59 1.71 -18.16 3.31
N ARG A 60 2.24 -17.00 2.90
CA ARG A 60 3.08 -16.17 3.76
C ARG A 60 2.31 -15.62 4.97
N ALA A 61 1.05 -15.26 4.80
CA ALA A 61 0.21 -14.82 5.91
C ALA A 61 -0.03 -15.96 6.92
N GLN A 62 -0.27 -17.18 6.43
CA GLN A 62 -0.42 -18.36 7.29
C GLN A 62 0.88 -18.70 8.03
N GLU A 63 2.04 -18.67 7.37
CA GLU A 63 3.35 -18.86 7.99
C GLU A 63 3.59 -17.86 9.14
N ILE A 64 3.14 -16.62 8.99
CA ILE A 64 3.22 -15.59 10.04
C ILE A 64 2.29 -15.93 11.21
N ALA A 65 1.06 -16.35 10.93
CA ALA A 65 0.11 -16.76 11.97
C ALA A 65 0.64 -17.95 12.77
N ASP A 66 1.14 -18.97 12.11
CA ASP A 66 1.72 -20.17 12.73
C ASP A 66 2.94 -19.79 13.59
N TYR A 67 3.79 -18.88 13.12
CA TYR A 67 4.93 -18.37 13.88
C TYR A 67 4.51 -17.64 15.16
N ILE A 68 3.41 -16.89 15.11
CA ILE A 68 2.85 -16.19 16.28
C ILE A 68 2.27 -17.19 17.28
N ASP A 69 1.49 -18.15 16.80
CA ASP A 69 0.75 -19.08 17.65
C ASP A 69 1.63 -20.16 18.32
N ASN A 70 2.82 -20.42 17.77
CA ASN A 70 3.79 -21.36 18.35
C ASN A 70 4.56 -20.79 19.58
N GLY A 71 4.21 -19.59 20.04
CA GLY A 71 4.72 -19.01 21.28
C GLY A 71 6.11 -18.38 21.24
N PHE A 72 6.86 -18.55 20.14
CA PHE A 72 8.18 -17.91 19.93
C PHE A 72 8.10 -16.69 19.02
N GLY A 73 6.91 -16.41 18.46
CA GLY A 73 6.71 -15.36 17.47
C GLY A 73 6.86 -13.98 18.06
N THR A 74 7.98 -13.31 17.78
CA THR A 74 8.12 -11.89 18.03
C THR A 74 8.33 -11.17 16.70
N ILE A 75 7.55 -10.12 16.47
CA ILE A 75 7.61 -9.31 15.23
C ILE A 75 7.89 -7.86 15.63
N PRO A 76 9.17 -7.47 15.80
CA PRO A 76 9.53 -6.15 16.28
C PRO A 76 9.39 -5.06 15.22
N ASN A 77 9.27 -5.44 13.94
CA ASN A 77 9.16 -4.49 12.85
C ASN A 77 7.82 -3.78 12.84
N ALA A 78 7.83 -2.45 12.84
CA ALA A 78 6.62 -1.65 12.78
C ALA A 78 5.81 -1.89 11.50
N VAL A 79 4.49 -1.93 11.62
CA VAL A 79 3.56 -1.79 10.50
C VAL A 79 3.43 -0.32 10.17
N VAL A 80 3.51 0.05 8.89
CA VAL A 80 3.39 1.44 8.44
C VAL A 80 2.02 1.67 7.83
N LEU A 81 1.31 2.65 8.35
CA LEU A 81 -0.09 2.93 8.06
C LEU A 81 -0.29 4.38 7.61
N SER A 82 -1.27 4.62 6.76
CA SER A 82 -1.84 5.93 6.48
C SER A 82 -3.25 5.98 7.06
N ALA A 83 -3.50 6.92 7.97
CA ALA A 83 -4.84 7.12 8.51
C ALA A 83 -5.74 7.74 7.46
N GLN A 84 -6.88 7.09 7.23
CA GLN A 84 -7.93 7.58 6.34
C GLN A 84 -8.95 8.41 7.13
N PRO A 85 -9.82 9.17 6.48
CA PRO A 85 -10.87 9.94 7.16
C PRO A 85 -11.74 9.08 8.09
N GLU A 86 -11.98 7.83 7.73
CA GLU A 86 -12.77 6.86 8.50
C GLU A 86 -12.14 6.48 9.85
N ALA A 87 -10.84 6.72 10.03
CA ALA A 87 -10.17 6.50 11.31
C ALA A 87 -10.61 7.50 12.38
N GLU A 88 -11.15 8.67 11.99
CA GLU A 88 -11.48 9.78 12.87
C GLU A 88 -10.43 10.00 13.97
N LEU A 89 -9.15 9.86 13.57
CA LEU A 89 -8.02 9.92 14.49
C LEU A 89 -7.99 11.26 15.20
N THR A 90 -8.10 11.24 16.52
CA THR A 90 -8.14 12.45 17.35
C THR A 90 -7.09 12.42 18.45
N VAL A 91 -6.30 13.48 18.54
CA VAL A 91 -5.34 13.66 19.63
C VAL A 91 -6.05 14.29 20.83
N LYS A 92 -5.99 13.61 21.99
CA LYS A 92 -6.62 14.11 23.22
C LYS A 92 -5.93 15.36 23.75
N LYS A 93 -6.69 16.17 24.51
CA LYS A 93 -6.16 17.33 25.23
C LYS A 93 -4.95 16.90 26.08
N GLY A 94 -3.81 17.60 25.90
CA GLY A 94 -2.53 17.23 26.55
C GLY A 94 -1.51 16.58 25.58
N GLY A 95 -1.90 16.22 24.35
CA GLY A 95 -0.98 15.85 23.27
C GLY A 95 -0.21 14.54 23.45
N ARG A 96 -0.63 13.68 24.39
CA ARG A 96 0.10 12.43 24.73
C ARG A 96 -0.65 11.15 24.36
N ALA A 97 -1.90 11.25 24.00
CA ALA A 97 -2.71 10.10 23.62
C ALA A 97 -3.62 10.44 22.44
N LEU A 98 -3.92 9.44 21.62
CA LEU A 98 -4.86 9.53 20.52
C LEU A 98 -5.95 8.46 20.65
N THR A 99 -7.08 8.71 20.03
CA THR A 99 -8.17 7.76 19.86
C THR A 99 -8.40 7.54 18.39
N ILE A 100 -8.89 6.36 18.04
CA ILE A 100 -9.24 5.96 16.68
C ILE A 100 -10.65 5.39 16.66
N LYS A 101 -11.34 5.55 15.54
CA LYS A 101 -12.60 4.88 15.27
C LYS A 101 -12.33 3.50 14.68
N MET A 102 -13.03 2.49 15.20
CA MET A 102 -12.96 1.12 14.67
C MET A 102 -13.78 1.05 13.37
N HIS A 103 -13.08 1.13 12.24
CA HIS A 103 -13.69 1.04 10.93
C HIS A 103 -12.80 0.22 9.97
N PRO A 104 -13.36 -0.69 9.14
CA PRO A 104 -12.57 -1.57 8.27
C PRO A 104 -11.67 -0.86 7.25
N LYS A 105 -11.92 0.43 7.01
CA LYS A 105 -11.12 1.29 6.13
C LYS A 105 -10.43 2.43 6.89
N ALA A 106 -10.17 2.26 8.19
CA ALA A 106 -9.52 3.31 8.99
C ALA A 106 -8.06 3.52 8.59
N PHE A 107 -7.34 2.46 8.23
CA PHE A 107 -5.91 2.54 7.94
C PHE A 107 -5.53 1.82 6.66
N LEU A 108 -4.99 2.56 5.68
CA LEU A 108 -4.33 1.96 4.53
C LEU A 108 -2.94 1.48 4.93
N VAL A 109 -2.65 0.21 4.67
CA VAL A 109 -1.35 -0.40 4.98
C VAL A 109 -0.33 0.03 3.92
N LEU A 110 0.73 0.75 4.30
CA LEU A 110 1.85 1.10 3.41
C LEU A 110 2.96 0.06 3.45
N ASP A 111 3.24 -0.52 4.63
CA ASP A 111 4.12 -1.69 4.78
C ASP A 111 3.58 -2.65 5.85
N GLY A 112 3.72 -3.95 5.58
CA GLY A 112 3.35 -5.00 6.52
C GLY A 112 2.03 -5.70 6.19
N GLN A 113 1.51 -5.64 4.97
CA GLN A 113 0.24 -6.27 4.59
C GLN A 113 0.15 -7.77 4.99
N HIS A 114 1.20 -8.57 4.73
CA HIS A 114 1.21 -9.99 5.11
C HIS A 114 1.21 -10.19 6.63
N ARG A 115 1.82 -9.26 7.39
CA ARG A 115 1.79 -9.28 8.86
C ARG A 115 0.39 -9.00 9.39
N VAL A 116 -0.28 -7.96 8.86
CA VAL A 116 -1.66 -7.65 9.23
C VAL A 116 -2.60 -8.82 8.93
N TRP A 117 -2.42 -9.49 7.78
CA TRP A 117 -3.19 -10.68 7.45
C TRP A 117 -2.85 -11.87 8.36
N GLY A 118 -1.56 -12.06 8.69
CA GLY A 118 -1.13 -13.05 9.66
C GLY A 118 -1.76 -12.81 11.04
N TYR A 119 -1.84 -11.56 11.48
CA TYR A 119 -2.54 -11.19 12.73
C TYR A 119 -4.04 -11.55 12.70
N LYS A 120 -4.68 -11.42 11.56
CA LYS A 120 -6.08 -11.81 11.38
C LYS A 120 -6.30 -13.32 11.46
N LEU A 121 -5.32 -14.11 11.04
CA LEU A 121 -5.36 -15.57 11.07
C LEU A 121 -4.90 -16.15 12.40
N ALA A 122 -4.01 -15.47 13.13
CA ALA A 122 -3.47 -15.92 14.40
C ALA A 122 -4.54 -15.93 15.50
N LYS A 123 -4.43 -16.93 16.39
CA LYS A 123 -5.27 -17.05 17.60
C LYS A 123 -4.76 -16.17 18.73
N SER A 124 -3.43 -16.01 18.79
CA SER A 124 -2.75 -15.24 19.82
C SER A 124 -2.73 -13.75 19.48
N LYS A 125 -3.04 -12.91 20.48
CA LYS A 125 -2.99 -11.45 20.32
C LYS A 125 -1.62 -10.91 20.69
N LEU A 126 -1.11 -10.00 19.86
CA LEU A 126 0.17 -9.33 20.07
C LEU A 126 -0.03 -7.81 20.25
N ARG A 127 0.92 -7.16 20.91
CA ARG A 127 1.11 -5.73 20.83
C ARG A 127 2.11 -5.42 19.72
N VAL A 128 1.66 -4.72 18.69
CA VAL A 128 2.39 -4.49 17.46
C VAL A 128 2.87 -3.04 17.39
N PRO A 129 4.16 -2.79 17.18
CA PRO A 129 4.63 -1.44 16.87
C PRO A 129 4.02 -0.95 15.56
N VAL A 130 3.55 0.29 15.57
CA VAL A 130 2.98 0.91 14.37
C VAL A 130 3.50 2.32 14.18
N VAL A 131 3.56 2.73 12.91
CA VAL A 131 3.81 4.10 12.47
C VAL A 131 2.60 4.56 11.68
N ILE A 132 1.95 5.63 12.13
CA ILE A 132 0.73 6.16 11.50
C ILE A 132 1.00 7.55 10.94
N TYR A 133 0.95 7.67 9.62
CA TYR A 133 0.91 8.94 8.92
C TYR A 133 -0.51 9.48 8.87
N THR A 134 -0.66 10.81 8.89
CA THR A 134 -1.97 11.47 8.80
C THR A 134 -1.94 12.56 7.74
N GLY A 135 -3.07 12.75 7.05
CA GLY A 135 -3.24 13.83 6.08
C GLY A 135 -2.42 13.67 4.81
N LEU A 136 -2.01 12.44 4.47
CA LEU A 136 -1.34 12.17 3.21
C LEU A 136 -2.34 12.25 2.05
N THR A 137 -1.90 12.84 0.96
CA THR A 137 -2.57 12.69 -0.34
C THR A 137 -2.32 11.31 -0.91
N LYS A 138 -3.12 10.87 -1.87
CA LYS A 138 -2.94 9.60 -2.57
C LYS A 138 -1.55 9.46 -3.22
N ALA A 139 -1.07 10.52 -3.84
CA ALA A 139 0.26 10.57 -4.42
C ALA A 139 1.37 10.38 -3.36
N GLU A 140 1.21 10.98 -2.18
CA GLU A 140 2.16 10.82 -1.07
C GLU A 140 2.13 9.41 -0.49
N GLU A 141 0.95 8.80 -0.32
CA GLU A 141 0.80 7.40 0.10
C GLU A 141 1.53 6.46 -0.85
N THR A 142 1.29 6.63 -2.16
CA THR A 142 1.92 5.85 -3.21
C THR A 142 3.44 6.03 -3.22
N ARG A 143 3.91 7.26 -3.06
CA ARG A 143 5.34 7.58 -3.00
C ARG A 143 6.01 6.93 -1.79
N LEU A 144 5.41 7.04 -0.61
CA LEU A 144 5.92 6.39 0.60
C LEU A 144 5.93 4.86 0.46
N PHE A 145 4.88 4.28 -0.13
CA PHE A 145 4.86 2.85 -0.43
C PHE A 145 6.04 2.42 -1.31
N ILE A 146 6.36 3.19 -2.38
CA ILE A 146 7.53 2.92 -3.22
C ILE A 146 8.81 3.01 -2.39
N ASP A 147 9.02 4.13 -1.70
CA ASP A 147 10.27 4.42 -0.99
C ASP A 147 10.55 3.34 0.08
N ILE A 148 9.54 2.88 0.80
CA ILE A 148 9.67 1.85 1.82
C ILE A 148 9.96 0.47 1.18
N ASN A 149 9.23 0.11 0.12
CA ASN A 149 9.29 -1.24 -0.45
C ASN A 149 10.44 -1.46 -1.43
N THR A 150 10.94 -0.42 -2.11
CA THR A 150 12.04 -0.56 -3.09
C THR A 150 13.37 -0.87 -2.44
N LYS A 151 13.59 -0.45 -1.20
CA LYS A 151 14.82 -0.76 -0.45
C LYS A 151 14.82 -2.16 0.15
N GLN A 152 13.65 -2.80 0.30
CA GLN A 152 13.53 -4.13 0.92
C GLN A 152 13.41 -5.28 -0.09
N ARG A 153 12.65 -5.10 -1.17
CA ARG A 153 12.58 -6.00 -2.34
C ARG A 153 12.22 -5.18 -3.57
N PRO A 154 12.90 -5.40 -4.70
CA PRO A 154 12.58 -4.68 -5.94
C PRO A 154 11.10 -4.89 -6.30
N VAL A 155 10.37 -3.80 -6.48
CA VAL A 155 9.04 -3.84 -7.08
C VAL A 155 9.21 -4.31 -8.52
N PRO A 156 8.40 -5.27 -9.02
CA PRO A 156 8.45 -5.65 -10.44
C PRO A 156 8.34 -4.41 -11.33
N ASN A 157 9.16 -4.38 -12.40
CA ASN A 157 9.26 -3.18 -13.25
C ASN A 157 7.91 -2.78 -13.87
N GLU A 158 7.07 -3.75 -14.22
CA GLU A 158 5.71 -3.50 -14.73
C GLU A 158 4.86 -2.75 -13.70
N LEU A 159 4.89 -3.18 -12.44
CA LEU A 159 4.18 -2.52 -11.34
C LEU A 159 4.79 -1.16 -11.02
N LEU A 160 6.13 -1.03 -11.10
CA LEU A 160 6.81 0.24 -10.83
C LEU A 160 6.39 1.35 -11.81
N LEU A 161 6.20 1.02 -13.09
CA LEU A 161 5.74 1.99 -14.09
C LEU A 161 4.37 2.58 -13.73
N ASP A 162 3.45 1.73 -13.30
CA ASP A 162 2.11 2.18 -12.92
C ASP A 162 2.09 2.98 -11.62
N ILE A 163 2.91 2.54 -10.65
CA ILE A 163 3.05 3.24 -9.37
C ILE A 163 3.69 4.62 -9.57
N LYS A 164 4.65 4.76 -10.49
CA LYS A 164 5.25 6.06 -10.83
C LYS A 164 4.21 7.05 -11.36
N GLN A 165 3.27 6.57 -12.19
CA GLN A 165 2.16 7.39 -12.67
C GLN A 165 1.30 7.92 -11.51
N LEU A 166 0.89 7.03 -10.60
CA LEU A 166 0.07 7.41 -9.43
C LEU A 166 0.82 8.34 -8.46
N ALA A 167 2.13 8.24 -8.40
CA ALA A 167 2.97 9.08 -7.56
C ALA A 167 3.39 10.40 -8.22
N GLU A 168 2.92 10.66 -9.45
CA GLU A 168 3.32 11.83 -10.25
C GLU A 168 4.85 11.92 -10.46
N LEU A 169 5.49 10.76 -10.61
CA LEU A 169 6.94 10.60 -10.78
C LEU A 169 7.32 10.18 -12.20
N GLU A 170 6.36 10.14 -13.13
CA GLU A 170 6.66 9.85 -14.54
C GLU A 170 7.40 11.04 -15.18
N GLY A 171 8.46 10.73 -15.91
CA GLY A 171 9.07 11.70 -16.83
C GLY A 171 8.27 11.81 -18.13
N ASP A 172 8.53 12.87 -18.90
CA ASP A 172 7.82 13.14 -20.16
C ASP A 172 7.85 11.95 -21.13
N ILE A 173 8.98 11.30 -21.27
CA ILE A 173 9.15 10.09 -22.11
C ILE A 173 8.35 8.92 -21.57
N GLU A 174 8.35 8.69 -20.26
CA GLU A 174 7.60 7.59 -19.63
C GLU A 174 6.09 7.78 -19.82
N SER A 175 5.62 9.03 -19.68
CA SER A 175 4.22 9.40 -19.91
C SER A 175 3.81 9.20 -21.38
N LEU A 176 4.62 9.64 -22.32
CA LEU A 176 4.39 9.44 -23.75
C LEU A 176 4.34 7.94 -24.12
N LEU A 177 5.28 7.15 -23.62
CA LEU A 177 5.31 5.70 -23.85
C LEU A 177 4.10 4.99 -23.28
N ARG A 178 3.61 5.42 -22.13
CA ARG A 178 2.37 4.92 -21.53
C ARG A 178 1.18 5.20 -22.44
N ASP A 179 1.06 6.42 -22.90
CA ASP A 179 -0.08 6.84 -23.75
C ASP A 179 -0.07 6.09 -25.09
N LEU A 180 1.10 5.90 -25.69
CA LEU A 180 1.28 5.07 -26.89
C LEU A 180 0.88 3.61 -26.61
N PHE A 181 1.35 3.02 -25.53
CA PHE A 181 1.01 1.65 -25.15
C PHE A 181 -0.51 1.47 -25.00
N ASN A 182 -1.16 2.40 -24.29
CA ASN A 182 -2.60 2.40 -24.08
C ASN A 182 -3.38 2.59 -25.39
N GLN A 183 -2.88 3.41 -26.31
CA GLN A 183 -3.48 3.60 -27.62
C GLN A 183 -3.42 2.31 -28.44
N PHE A 184 -2.26 1.66 -28.53
CA PHE A 184 -2.13 0.37 -29.21
C PHE A 184 -2.97 -0.74 -28.58
N GLN A 185 -3.17 -0.71 -27.27
CA GLN A 185 -4.01 -1.67 -26.58
C GLN A 185 -5.50 -1.49 -26.84
N LYS A 186 -5.96 -0.23 -26.93
CA LYS A 186 -7.38 0.11 -27.13
C LYS A 186 -7.81 0.01 -28.59
N ASP A 187 -6.89 0.24 -29.53
CA ASP A 187 -7.19 0.18 -30.96
C ASP A 187 -7.32 -1.26 -31.44
N LYS A 188 -8.54 -1.65 -31.80
CA LYS A 188 -8.85 -2.99 -32.32
C LYS A 188 -8.18 -3.30 -33.66
N PHE A 189 -7.80 -2.28 -34.43
CA PHE A 189 -7.10 -2.43 -35.71
C PHE A 189 -5.57 -2.39 -35.55
N SER A 190 -5.08 -2.21 -34.34
CA SER A 190 -3.65 -2.25 -34.05
C SER A 190 -3.08 -3.65 -34.29
N VAL A 191 -1.92 -3.70 -34.94
CA VAL A 191 -1.13 -4.95 -35.10
C VAL A 191 -0.70 -5.56 -33.78
N LEU A 192 -0.71 -4.78 -32.68
CA LEU A 192 -0.41 -5.21 -31.33
C LEU A 192 -1.65 -5.56 -30.51
N SER A 193 -2.85 -5.48 -31.11
CA SER A 193 -4.10 -5.82 -30.42
C SER A 193 -4.06 -7.26 -29.92
N GLY A 194 -4.36 -7.46 -28.63
CA GLY A 194 -4.31 -8.77 -27.95
C GLY A 194 -2.89 -9.30 -27.65
N LEU A 195 -1.83 -8.65 -28.16
CA LEU A 195 -0.44 -9.04 -27.89
C LEU A 195 0.20 -8.28 -26.72
N LEU A 196 -0.45 -7.25 -26.20
CA LEU A 196 0.05 -6.43 -25.10
C LEU A 196 -0.39 -6.98 -23.75
N SER A 197 0.50 -6.86 -22.74
CA SER A 197 0.24 -7.20 -21.34
C SER A 197 0.63 -6.02 -20.45
N PRO A 198 -0.33 -5.25 -19.94
CA PRO A 198 -0.04 -4.02 -19.18
C PRO A 198 0.51 -4.28 -17.77
N ASN A 199 0.09 -5.36 -17.11
CA ASN A 199 0.27 -5.51 -15.66
C ASN A 199 1.33 -6.53 -15.26
N GLU A 200 1.68 -7.45 -16.16
CA GLU A 200 2.60 -8.56 -15.86
C GLU A 200 3.27 -9.12 -17.12
N LYS A 201 4.37 -9.87 -16.93
CA LYS A 201 5.01 -10.61 -18.02
C LYS A 201 4.24 -11.89 -18.27
N ILE A 202 3.61 -12.00 -19.45
CA ILE A 202 2.92 -13.19 -19.92
C ILE A 202 3.71 -13.76 -21.10
N LYS A 203 3.94 -15.08 -21.11
CA LYS A 203 4.60 -15.75 -22.23
C LYS A 203 3.82 -15.54 -23.54
N GLY A 204 4.48 -15.04 -24.56
CA GLY A 204 3.86 -14.74 -25.86
C GLY A 204 3.18 -13.36 -25.94
N LYS A 205 3.30 -12.53 -24.89
CA LYS A 205 2.84 -11.15 -24.93
C LYS A 205 3.98 -10.17 -24.64
N ILE A 206 3.82 -8.96 -25.13
CA ILE A 206 4.75 -7.84 -24.93
C ILE A 206 4.34 -7.13 -23.65
N SER A 207 5.17 -7.19 -22.61
CA SER A 207 4.93 -6.44 -21.38
C SER A 207 5.21 -4.95 -21.60
N ARG A 208 4.65 -4.10 -20.73
CA ARG A 208 4.86 -2.65 -20.77
C ARG A 208 6.34 -2.29 -20.63
N THR A 209 7.10 -2.99 -19.78
CA THR A 209 8.56 -2.79 -19.67
C THR A 209 9.27 -3.11 -20.99
N THR A 210 8.93 -4.22 -21.64
CA THR A 210 9.52 -4.60 -22.94
C THR A 210 9.18 -3.56 -24.01
N PHE A 211 7.93 -3.11 -24.06
CA PHE A 211 7.49 -2.04 -24.97
C PHE A 211 8.29 -0.77 -24.73
N ASN A 212 8.36 -0.29 -23.51
CA ASN A 212 9.09 0.92 -23.15
C ASN A 212 10.56 0.83 -23.52
N THR A 213 11.23 -0.28 -23.22
CA THR A 213 12.64 -0.50 -23.58
C THR A 213 12.88 -0.45 -25.09
N SER A 214 11.94 -1.00 -25.88
CA SER A 214 12.06 -1.04 -27.33
C SER A 214 11.82 0.33 -27.97
N PHE A 215 10.86 1.10 -27.46
CA PHE A 215 10.45 2.38 -28.07
C PHE A 215 11.19 3.59 -27.51
N SER A 216 11.76 3.53 -26.30
CA SER A 216 12.51 4.66 -25.72
C SER A 216 13.66 5.12 -26.60
N ASN A 217 14.39 4.18 -27.22
CA ASN A 217 15.49 4.49 -28.13
C ASN A 217 15.03 5.20 -29.41
N ILE A 218 13.82 4.90 -29.87
CA ILE A 218 13.25 5.50 -31.08
C ILE A 218 12.79 6.93 -30.78
N ILE A 219 12.14 7.15 -29.66
CA ILE A 219 11.66 8.47 -29.24
C ILE A 219 12.83 9.42 -28.97
N GLY A 220 13.92 8.94 -28.37
CA GLY A 220 15.14 9.74 -28.15
C GLY A 220 15.86 10.19 -29.44
N VAL A 221 15.52 9.61 -30.58
CA VAL A 221 16.07 10.00 -31.90
C VAL A 221 15.15 10.96 -32.66
N LEU A 222 13.85 10.98 -32.31
CA LEU A 222 12.83 11.80 -32.97
C LEU A 222 12.58 13.17 -32.28
N GLY A 223 13.13 13.39 -31.12
CA GLY A 223 13.10 14.65 -30.34
C GLY A 223 14.46 15.27 -30.24
#